data_759aad68e108b9e429fb46639fd30f45
#
_entry.id   759aad68e108b9e429fb46639fd30f45
#
_cell.length_a   1.000
_cell.length_b   1.000
_cell.length_c   1.000
_cell.angle_alpha   90.00
_cell.angle_beta   90.00
_cell.angle_gamma   90.00
#
_symmetry.space_group_name_H-M   'P 1'
#
loop_
_entity.id
_entity.type
_entity.pdbx_description
1 polymer ?
#
loop_
_entity_poly.entity_id
_entity_poly.type
_entity_poly.pdbx_seq_one_letter_code
_entity_poly.pdbx_strand_id
1 'polypeptide(L)'
;GVGDDGFTEEGAESIDGIKAIDDATVQFTTKEEMSLTTFENSYARYLMTLPKHVIEQYTEEELKTAEWFNHPDVVSGPYMVTDFDVDHYISYKANENYWKGAPKIAKLNIKIVSGSQLYAGLQSGEIDITQPTMSVIPEEDYDSVEALSNVNVVYGEPVTNQSVFIQTKNVPDVRVRQAMLYAIDRKMVLEQLLKGKGEVADGFLSSASPF
;
A
#
# COMPACT_ATOMS: atom_id res chain seq x y z
N GLY A 1 -28.99 -5.66 3.01
CA GLY A 1 -27.94 -5.08 3.83
C GLY A 1 -26.67 -5.94 3.89
N VAL A 2 -25.73 -5.48 4.66
CA VAL A 2 -24.48 -6.23 4.95
C VAL A 2 -24.62 -6.76 6.39
N GLY A 3 -24.44 -8.06 6.58
CA GLY A 3 -24.48 -8.69 7.89
C GLY A 3 -23.29 -8.29 8.78
N ASP A 4 -23.32 -8.66 10.05
CA ASP A 4 -22.24 -8.36 11.03
C ASP A 4 -20.92 -9.05 10.66
N ASP A 5 -20.95 -10.06 9.80
CA ASP A 5 -19.79 -10.77 9.23
C ASP A 5 -19.15 -10.04 8.04
N GLY A 6 -19.73 -8.92 7.61
CA GLY A 6 -19.24 -8.13 6.46
C GLY A 6 -19.70 -8.64 5.10
N PHE A 7 -20.51 -9.71 5.03
CA PHE A 7 -21.06 -10.24 3.78
C PHE A 7 -22.47 -9.72 3.54
N THR A 8 -22.89 -9.76 2.27
CA THR A 8 -24.25 -9.39 1.87
C THR A 8 -25.24 -10.41 2.41
N GLU A 9 -26.29 -9.95 3.08
CA GLU A 9 -27.38 -10.82 3.52
C GLU A 9 -28.07 -11.51 2.34
N GLU A 10 -28.47 -12.76 2.50
CA GLU A 10 -29.13 -13.52 1.46
C GLU A 10 -30.39 -12.77 0.96
N GLY A 11 -30.47 -12.59 -0.36
CA GLY A 11 -31.57 -11.86 -1.00
C GLY A 11 -31.44 -10.33 -0.99
N ALA A 12 -30.32 -9.74 -0.54
CA ALA A 12 -30.09 -8.32 -0.64
C ALA A 12 -29.70 -7.95 -2.08
N GLU A 13 -30.52 -7.14 -2.75
CA GLU A 13 -30.29 -6.66 -4.13
C GLU A 13 -29.46 -5.38 -4.19
N SER A 14 -29.32 -4.65 -3.07
CA SER A 14 -28.65 -3.35 -3.03
C SER A 14 -28.15 -3.01 -1.61
N ILE A 15 -27.25 -2.06 -1.54
CA ILE A 15 -26.78 -1.44 -0.29
C ILE A 15 -27.50 -0.09 -0.13
N ASP A 16 -28.38 0.04 0.86
CA ASP A 16 -29.21 1.23 1.08
C ASP A 16 -28.42 2.54 1.19
N GLY A 17 -27.19 2.46 1.71
CA GLY A 17 -26.29 3.60 1.88
C GLY A 17 -25.57 4.05 0.62
N ILE A 18 -25.72 3.36 -0.53
CA ILE A 18 -25.04 3.71 -1.79
C ILE A 18 -26.08 3.97 -2.86
N LYS A 19 -26.07 5.19 -3.42
CA LYS A 19 -27.03 5.59 -4.47
C LYS A 19 -26.33 6.30 -5.61
N ALA A 20 -26.60 5.87 -6.84
CA ALA A 20 -26.30 6.65 -8.03
C ALA A 20 -27.36 7.76 -8.16
N ILE A 21 -26.93 9.01 -8.04
CA ILE A 21 -27.80 10.18 -8.14
C ILE A 21 -27.99 10.58 -9.61
N ASP A 22 -26.92 10.49 -10.38
CA ASP A 22 -26.86 10.70 -11.82
C ASP A 22 -25.69 9.91 -12.44
N ASP A 23 -25.41 10.10 -13.72
CA ASP A 23 -24.37 9.37 -14.46
C ASP A 23 -22.93 9.65 -13.96
N ALA A 24 -22.73 10.67 -13.14
CA ALA A 24 -21.41 11.09 -12.66
C ALA A 24 -21.32 11.21 -11.13
N THR A 25 -22.44 10.97 -10.41
CA THR A 25 -22.52 11.21 -8.96
C THR A 25 -22.97 9.97 -8.22
N VAL A 26 -22.15 9.51 -7.27
CA VAL A 26 -22.50 8.46 -6.31
C VAL A 26 -22.57 9.06 -4.91
N GLN A 27 -23.68 8.85 -4.23
CA GLN A 27 -23.88 9.28 -2.83
C GLN A 27 -23.66 8.11 -1.88
N PHE A 28 -22.84 8.34 -0.84
CA PHE A 28 -22.69 7.44 0.28
C PHE A 28 -23.37 8.02 1.52
N THR A 29 -24.15 7.20 2.19
CA THR A 29 -24.81 7.54 3.46
C THR A 29 -24.35 6.55 4.52
N THR A 30 -23.69 7.04 5.55
CA THR A 30 -23.18 6.21 6.65
C THR A 30 -24.22 6.07 7.76
N LYS A 31 -24.19 4.96 8.48
CA LYS A 31 -25.12 4.73 9.63
C LYS A 31 -24.86 5.70 10.78
N GLU A 32 -23.60 6.07 10.98
CA GLU A 32 -23.16 6.97 12.04
C GLU A 32 -22.46 8.18 11.45
N GLU A 33 -22.49 9.29 12.16
CA GLU A 33 -21.78 10.50 11.78
C GLU A 33 -20.26 10.25 11.83
N MET A 34 -19.56 10.61 10.77
CA MET A 34 -18.11 10.54 10.69
C MET A 34 -17.53 11.75 9.97
N SER A 35 -16.27 12.07 10.26
CA SER A 35 -15.59 13.14 9.55
C SER A 35 -15.29 12.74 8.11
N LEU A 36 -15.21 13.73 7.20
CA LEU A 36 -14.81 13.49 5.81
C LEU A 36 -13.43 12.82 5.73
N THR A 37 -12.48 13.26 6.55
CA THR A 37 -11.14 12.66 6.63
C THR A 37 -11.20 11.18 7.02
N THR A 38 -12.06 10.79 7.95
CA THR A 38 -12.26 9.39 8.32
C THR A 38 -12.84 8.60 7.15
N PHE A 39 -13.85 9.16 6.47
CA PHE A 39 -14.44 8.51 5.29
C PHE A 39 -13.41 8.32 4.17
N GLU A 40 -12.64 9.35 3.84
CA GLU A 40 -11.61 9.29 2.80
C GLU A 40 -10.52 8.26 3.10
N ASN A 41 -10.01 8.23 4.31
CA ASN A 41 -8.90 7.35 4.69
C ASN A 41 -9.32 5.89 4.97
N SER A 42 -10.53 5.68 5.48
CA SER A 42 -10.97 4.33 5.89
C SER A 42 -11.82 3.63 4.83
N TYR A 43 -12.44 4.39 3.92
CA TYR A 43 -13.37 3.83 2.93
C TYR A 43 -13.02 4.25 1.51
N ALA A 44 -13.06 5.55 1.18
CA ALA A 44 -12.99 6.02 -0.20
C ALA A 44 -11.72 5.58 -0.95
N ARG A 45 -10.57 5.57 -0.25
CA ARG A 45 -9.30 5.11 -0.83
C ARG A 45 -9.27 3.62 -1.22
N TYR A 46 -10.18 2.82 -0.67
CA TYR A 46 -10.28 1.38 -0.93
C TYR A 46 -11.45 1.01 -1.83
N LEU A 47 -12.33 1.97 -2.16
CA LEU A 47 -13.44 1.75 -3.08
C LEU A 47 -12.91 1.69 -4.51
N MET A 48 -12.75 0.46 -5.00
CA MET A 48 -12.38 0.23 -6.40
C MET A 48 -13.64 0.17 -7.25
N THR A 49 -13.66 0.96 -8.34
CA THR A 49 -14.74 0.90 -9.32
C THR A 49 -14.49 -0.22 -10.31
N LEU A 50 -15.54 -0.96 -10.64
CA LEU A 50 -15.50 -2.02 -11.64
C LEU A 50 -16.29 -1.60 -12.89
N PRO A 51 -15.84 -1.94 -14.10
CA PRO A 51 -16.54 -1.61 -15.33
C PRO A 51 -17.77 -2.50 -15.51
N LYS A 52 -18.95 -1.98 -15.19
CA LYS A 52 -20.22 -2.72 -15.27
C LYS A 52 -20.37 -3.48 -16.59
N HIS A 53 -20.13 -2.80 -17.71
CA HIS A 53 -20.28 -3.37 -19.07
C HIS A 53 -19.34 -4.55 -19.36
N VAL A 54 -18.29 -4.75 -18.54
CA VAL A 54 -17.40 -5.91 -18.63
C VAL A 54 -17.87 -7.01 -17.69
N ILE A 55 -18.19 -6.65 -16.44
CA ILE A 55 -18.46 -7.67 -15.41
C ILE A 55 -19.89 -8.21 -15.45
N GLU A 56 -20.87 -7.47 -15.98
CA GLU A 56 -22.29 -7.89 -16.05
C GLU A 56 -22.53 -9.12 -16.94
N GLN A 57 -21.56 -9.51 -17.76
CA GLN A 57 -21.64 -10.74 -18.56
C GLN A 57 -21.34 -12.02 -17.77
N TYR A 58 -20.76 -11.89 -16.58
CA TYR A 58 -20.40 -13.02 -15.72
C TYR A 58 -21.45 -13.24 -14.64
N THR A 59 -21.71 -14.49 -14.31
CA THR A 59 -22.43 -14.85 -13.09
C THR A 59 -21.53 -14.59 -11.85
N GLU A 60 -22.13 -14.53 -10.67
CA GLU A 60 -21.40 -14.34 -9.43
C GLU A 60 -20.30 -15.42 -9.21
N GLU A 61 -20.58 -16.67 -9.61
CA GLU A 61 -19.61 -17.76 -9.50
C GLU A 61 -18.48 -17.62 -10.52
N GLU A 62 -18.79 -17.23 -11.76
CA GLU A 62 -17.80 -16.99 -12.79
C GLU A 62 -16.90 -15.79 -12.48
N LEU A 63 -17.41 -14.76 -11.78
CA LEU A 63 -16.59 -13.61 -11.36
C LEU A 63 -15.41 -14.01 -10.48
N LYS A 64 -15.51 -15.06 -9.66
CA LYS A 64 -14.44 -15.53 -8.77
C LYS A 64 -13.20 -16.00 -9.54
N THR A 65 -13.37 -16.43 -10.78
CA THR A 65 -12.31 -17.01 -11.63
C THR A 65 -12.19 -16.33 -12.97
N ALA A 66 -12.88 -15.21 -13.19
CA ALA A 66 -12.88 -14.51 -14.47
C ALA A 66 -11.45 -14.04 -14.83
N GLU A 67 -10.99 -14.46 -15.99
CA GLU A 67 -9.65 -14.16 -16.51
C GLU A 67 -9.41 -12.64 -16.66
N TRP A 68 -10.49 -11.87 -16.85
CA TRP A 68 -10.40 -10.41 -16.92
C TRP A 68 -9.71 -9.78 -15.71
N PHE A 69 -9.84 -10.34 -14.50
CA PHE A 69 -9.15 -9.81 -13.31
C PHE A 69 -7.64 -9.99 -13.36
N ASN A 70 -7.14 -10.93 -14.17
CA ASN A 70 -5.72 -11.12 -14.39
C ASN A 70 -5.18 -10.17 -15.47
N HIS A 71 -6.00 -9.86 -16.47
CA HIS A 71 -5.65 -8.99 -17.59
C HIS A 71 -6.73 -7.91 -17.84
N PRO A 72 -6.94 -6.96 -16.91
CA PRO A 72 -7.94 -5.93 -17.09
C PRO A 72 -7.56 -4.99 -18.23
N ASP A 73 -8.33 -5.02 -19.30
CA ASP A 73 -8.18 -4.16 -20.49
C ASP A 73 -8.99 -2.86 -20.39
N VAL A 74 -9.95 -2.79 -19.46
CA VAL A 74 -10.73 -1.60 -19.13
C VAL A 74 -10.35 -1.13 -17.73
N VAL A 75 -9.64 -0.03 -17.63
CA VAL A 75 -9.13 0.52 -16.38
C VAL A 75 -9.35 2.02 -16.29
N SER A 76 -9.54 2.55 -15.08
CA SER A 76 -9.60 4.00 -14.80
C SER A 76 -8.26 4.57 -14.35
N GLY A 77 -7.26 3.72 -14.11
CA GLY A 77 -5.91 4.10 -13.66
C GLY A 77 -5.01 4.61 -14.78
N PRO A 78 -3.83 5.15 -14.41
CA PRO A 78 -2.87 5.70 -15.37
C PRO A 78 -2.17 4.66 -16.22
N TYR A 79 -2.15 3.40 -15.81
CA TYR A 79 -1.49 2.30 -16.53
C TYR A 79 -2.39 1.09 -16.66
N MET A 80 -2.15 0.32 -17.72
CA MET A 80 -2.84 -0.92 -18.06
C MET A 80 -1.83 -2.07 -18.05
N VAL A 81 -2.17 -3.21 -17.47
CA VAL A 81 -1.34 -4.44 -17.55
C VAL A 81 -1.27 -4.91 -19.00
N THR A 82 -0.09 -5.27 -19.45
CA THR A 82 0.13 -5.83 -20.78
C THR A 82 0.64 -7.26 -20.74
N ASP A 83 1.37 -7.60 -19.69
CA ASP A 83 1.95 -8.93 -19.51
C ASP A 83 2.39 -9.10 -18.06
N PHE A 84 2.45 -10.34 -17.57
CA PHE A 84 3.04 -10.65 -16.28
C PHE A 84 3.53 -12.08 -16.23
N ASP A 85 4.53 -12.31 -15.41
CA ASP A 85 5.00 -13.62 -14.98
C ASP A 85 4.98 -13.64 -13.44
N VAL A 86 4.18 -14.55 -12.89
CA VAL A 86 4.00 -14.70 -11.44
C VAL A 86 5.38 -14.86 -10.79
N ASP A 87 5.63 -14.12 -9.72
CA ASP A 87 6.91 -14.09 -8.98
C ASP A 87 8.10 -13.45 -9.70
N HIS A 88 7.98 -12.98 -10.94
CA HIS A 88 9.08 -12.39 -11.70
C HIS A 88 8.84 -10.93 -12.10
N TYR A 89 7.75 -10.63 -12.82
CA TYR A 89 7.50 -9.26 -13.27
C TYR A 89 6.04 -8.99 -13.62
N ILE A 90 5.69 -7.70 -13.67
CA ILE A 90 4.45 -7.19 -14.25
C ILE A 90 4.81 -6.04 -15.19
N SER A 91 4.35 -6.12 -16.44
CA SER A 91 4.54 -5.10 -17.46
C SER A 91 3.28 -4.29 -17.68
N TYR A 92 3.45 -2.97 -17.79
CA TYR A 92 2.38 -2.03 -18.00
C TYR A 92 2.67 -1.12 -19.20
N LYS A 93 1.60 -0.64 -19.84
CA LYS A 93 1.63 0.50 -20.77
C LYS A 93 0.81 1.66 -20.21
N ALA A 94 1.17 2.88 -20.60
CA ALA A 94 0.40 4.07 -20.26
C ALA A 94 -1.04 3.98 -20.81
N ASN A 95 -2.01 4.40 -20.00
CA ASN A 95 -3.39 4.61 -20.43
C ASN A 95 -3.49 6.03 -21.01
N GLU A 96 -3.57 6.12 -22.33
CA GLU A 96 -3.66 7.40 -23.05
C GLU A 96 -4.96 8.15 -22.73
N ASN A 97 -5.99 7.42 -22.28
CA ASN A 97 -7.30 7.97 -21.91
C ASN A 97 -7.42 8.26 -20.41
N TYR A 98 -6.31 8.25 -19.67
CA TYR A 98 -6.36 8.54 -18.25
C TYR A 98 -6.92 9.94 -17.98
N TRP A 99 -7.90 10.04 -17.08
CA TRP A 99 -8.67 11.29 -16.83
C TRP A 99 -7.84 12.48 -16.32
N LYS A 100 -6.66 12.23 -15.73
CA LYS A 100 -5.69 13.29 -15.37
C LYS A 100 -4.66 13.58 -16.48
N GLY A 101 -4.84 13.03 -17.68
CA GLY A 101 -3.90 13.11 -18.80
C GLY A 101 -2.96 11.91 -18.87
N ALA A 102 -2.51 11.57 -20.06
CA ALA A 102 -1.64 10.43 -20.31
C ALA A 102 -0.33 10.51 -19.50
N PRO A 103 0.13 9.42 -18.90
CA PRO A 103 1.42 9.36 -18.24
C PRO A 103 2.57 9.70 -19.20
N LYS A 104 3.59 10.41 -18.70
CA LYS A 104 4.78 10.73 -19.49
C LYS A 104 5.68 9.52 -19.77
N ILE A 105 5.65 8.51 -18.87
CA ILE A 105 6.37 7.25 -19.02
C ILE A 105 5.46 6.28 -19.74
N ALA A 106 5.83 5.91 -20.97
CA ALA A 106 4.97 5.08 -21.83
C ALA A 106 4.88 3.61 -21.37
N LYS A 107 5.94 3.09 -20.77
CA LYS A 107 6.02 1.70 -20.27
C LYS A 107 6.58 1.68 -18.86
N LEU A 108 6.00 0.86 -18.02
CA LEU A 108 6.45 0.61 -16.64
C LEU A 108 6.56 -0.90 -16.45
N ASN A 109 7.73 -1.36 -16.02
CA ASN A 109 7.96 -2.76 -15.69
C ASN A 109 8.27 -2.88 -14.19
N ILE A 110 7.47 -3.62 -13.47
CA ILE A 110 7.73 -3.95 -12.07
C ILE A 110 8.43 -5.30 -12.05
N LYS A 111 9.67 -5.34 -11.55
CA LYS A 111 10.42 -6.57 -11.31
C LYS A 111 10.30 -6.99 -9.85
N ILE A 112 10.08 -8.27 -9.63
CA ILE A 112 10.05 -8.87 -8.30
C ILE A 112 11.43 -9.45 -8.02
N VAL A 113 12.20 -8.76 -7.19
CA VAL A 113 13.59 -9.12 -6.88
C VAL A 113 13.82 -9.14 -5.38
N SER A 114 14.79 -9.90 -4.92
CA SER A 114 15.19 -9.87 -3.51
C SER A 114 15.92 -8.56 -3.16
N GLY A 115 15.86 -8.14 -1.90
CA GLY A 115 16.58 -6.94 -1.43
C GLY A 115 18.08 -6.96 -1.78
N SER A 116 18.72 -8.11 -1.68
CA SER A 116 20.15 -8.28 -2.00
C SER A 116 20.51 -8.05 -3.49
N GLN A 117 19.53 -8.05 -4.39
CA GLN A 117 19.73 -7.76 -5.81
C GLN A 117 19.54 -6.29 -6.17
N LEU A 118 18.95 -5.50 -5.27
CA LEU A 118 18.60 -4.10 -5.54
C LEU A 118 19.83 -3.22 -5.78
N TYR A 119 20.87 -3.33 -4.95
CA TYR A 119 22.08 -2.54 -5.14
C TYR A 119 22.71 -2.78 -6.52
N ALA A 120 22.90 -4.05 -6.90
CA ALA A 120 23.46 -4.39 -8.19
C ALA A 120 22.59 -3.93 -9.37
N GLY A 121 21.27 -4.05 -9.25
CA GLY A 121 20.32 -3.58 -10.25
C GLY A 121 20.32 -2.05 -10.42
N LEU A 122 20.40 -1.30 -9.33
CA LEU A 122 20.53 0.16 -9.36
C LEU A 122 21.89 0.58 -9.94
N GLN A 123 22.97 -0.08 -9.54
CA GLN A 123 24.30 0.20 -10.03
C GLN A 123 24.44 -0.04 -11.54
N SER A 124 23.86 -1.12 -12.04
CA SER A 124 23.88 -1.46 -13.49
C SER A 124 22.91 -0.64 -14.33
N GLY A 125 21.93 0.03 -13.70
CA GLY A 125 20.83 0.68 -14.40
C GLY A 125 19.76 -0.28 -14.92
N GLU A 126 19.74 -1.50 -14.43
CA GLU A 126 18.65 -2.47 -14.70
C GLU A 126 17.39 -2.14 -13.89
N ILE A 127 17.54 -1.49 -12.74
CA ILE A 127 16.48 -0.95 -11.91
C ILE A 127 16.62 0.56 -11.87
N ASP A 128 15.57 1.26 -12.28
CA ASP A 128 15.51 2.73 -12.31
C ASP A 128 15.02 3.32 -10.99
N ILE A 129 14.11 2.61 -10.29
CA ILE A 129 13.48 3.08 -9.07
C ILE A 129 13.09 1.89 -8.17
N THR A 130 13.22 2.07 -6.86
CA THR A 130 12.72 1.12 -5.87
C THR A 130 11.35 1.56 -5.35
N GLN A 131 10.58 0.60 -4.82
CA GLN A 131 9.31 0.91 -4.17
C GLN A 131 9.54 1.84 -2.96
N PRO A 132 8.72 2.90 -2.77
CA PRO A 132 8.93 3.90 -1.73
C PRO A 132 8.48 3.46 -0.32
N THR A 133 8.11 2.20 -0.12
CA THR A 133 7.60 1.71 1.17
C THR A 133 8.39 0.51 1.67
N MET A 134 8.65 0.50 2.97
CA MET A 134 9.12 -0.64 3.77
C MET A 134 10.41 -1.31 3.30
N SER A 135 11.54 -0.92 3.88
CA SER A 135 12.79 -1.71 3.98
C SER A 135 13.18 -2.47 2.71
N VAL A 136 13.04 -1.83 1.57
CA VAL A 136 13.27 -2.46 0.27
C VAL A 136 14.77 -2.65 0.04
N ILE A 137 15.56 -1.64 0.43
CA ILE A 137 17.03 -1.70 0.37
C ILE A 137 17.53 -2.17 1.74
N PRO A 138 18.35 -3.23 1.82
CA PRO A 138 18.97 -3.67 3.06
C PRO A 138 19.80 -2.55 3.72
N GLU A 139 19.79 -2.47 5.05
CA GLU A 139 20.50 -1.42 5.79
C GLU A 139 22.00 -1.42 5.52
N GLU A 140 22.60 -2.60 5.30
CA GLU A 140 24.00 -2.75 4.92
C GLU A 140 24.37 -2.06 3.60
N ASP A 141 23.40 -1.94 2.67
CA ASP A 141 23.59 -1.36 1.34
C ASP A 141 23.34 0.16 1.29
N TYR A 142 22.82 0.79 2.34
CA TYR A 142 22.47 2.23 2.33
C TYR A 142 23.62 3.12 1.87
N ASP A 143 24.79 3.00 2.47
CA ASP A 143 25.94 3.84 2.12
C ASP A 143 26.42 3.58 0.69
N SER A 144 26.33 2.32 0.24
CA SER A 144 26.72 1.92 -1.11
C SER A 144 25.76 2.49 -2.16
N VAL A 145 24.47 2.49 -1.88
CA VAL A 145 23.43 3.08 -2.78
C VAL A 145 23.56 4.60 -2.79
N GLU A 146 23.77 5.25 -1.64
CA GLU A 146 23.99 6.70 -1.56
C GLU A 146 25.23 7.16 -2.36
N ALA A 147 26.23 6.30 -2.47
CA ALA A 147 27.45 6.59 -3.23
C ALA A 147 27.30 6.43 -4.76
N LEU A 148 26.18 5.86 -5.24
CA LEU A 148 25.94 5.71 -6.68
C LEU A 148 25.69 7.08 -7.34
N SER A 149 26.41 7.37 -8.41
CA SER A 149 26.28 8.64 -9.14
C SER A 149 25.10 8.69 -10.12
N ASN A 150 24.50 7.54 -10.42
CA ASN A 150 23.41 7.40 -11.38
C ASN A 150 22.03 7.34 -10.71
N VAL A 151 21.94 7.39 -9.40
CA VAL A 151 20.68 7.41 -8.65
C VAL A 151 20.56 8.64 -7.76
N ASN A 152 19.33 9.04 -7.49
CA ASN A 152 19.01 10.07 -6.50
C ASN A 152 18.30 9.41 -5.32
N VAL A 153 18.90 9.47 -4.13
CA VAL A 153 18.32 8.91 -2.92
C VAL A 153 17.48 9.97 -2.21
N VAL A 154 16.22 9.64 -1.98
CA VAL A 154 15.29 10.49 -1.24
C VAL A 154 14.74 9.71 -0.06
N TYR A 155 14.88 10.25 1.13
CA TYR A 155 14.27 9.70 2.35
C TYR A 155 12.92 10.37 2.58
N GLY A 156 11.88 9.55 2.77
CA GLY A 156 10.58 10.02 3.22
C GLY A 156 10.56 10.23 4.74
N GLU A 157 9.52 10.91 5.21
CA GLU A 157 9.26 10.99 6.64
C GLU A 157 8.88 9.60 7.21
N PRO A 158 9.18 9.31 8.49
CA PRO A 158 8.83 8.05 9.13
C PRO A 158 7.31 7.86 9.19
N VAL A 159 6.80 6.83 8.50
CA VAL A 159 5.35 6.52 8.45
C VAL A 159 5.00 5.20 9.14
N THR A 160 6.01 4.43 9.52
CA THR A 160 5.83 3.15 10.22
C THR A 160 6.71 3.12 11.46
N ASN A 161 6.33 2.32 12.45
CA ASN A 161 7.16 2.08 13.62
C ASN A 161 7.33 0.59 13.87
N GLN A 162 8.45 0.23 14.50
CA GLN A 162 8.67 -1.11 15.04
C GLN A 162 8.35 -1.10 16.52
N SER A 163 7.49 -2.01 16.94
CA SER A 163 7.02 -2.09 18.31
C SER A 163 7.19 -3.49 18.89
N VAL A 164 7.50 -3.56 20.17
CA VAL A 164 7.51 -4.81 20.92
C VAL A 164 6.16 -4.96 21.64
N PHE A 165 5.37 -5.94 21.23
CA PHE A 165 4.10 -6.25 21.88
C PHE A 165 4.31 -7.26 22.99
N ILE A 166 3.99 -6.87 24.22
CA ILE A 166 4.15 -7.71 25.39
C ILE A 166 2.78 -8.26 25.83
N GLN A 167 2.64 -9.59 25.82
CA GLN A 167 1.41 -10.25 26.29
C GLN A 167 1.24 -10.05 27.80
N THR A 168 0.28 -9.22 28.21
CA THR A 168 0.08 -8.83 29.60
C THR A 168 -0.37 -10.00 30.51
N LYS A 169 -0.96 -11.04 29.97
CA LYS A 169 -1.28 -12.27 30.74
C LYS A 169 -0.01 -13.01 31.18
N ASN A 170 1.03 -13.00 30.33
CA ASN A 170 2.29 -13.68 30.62
C ASN A 170 3.25 -12.81 31.42
N VAL A 171 3.15 -11.49 31.29
CA VAL A 171 3.96 -10.50 32.01
C VAL A 171 3.02 -9.50 32.69
N PRO A 172 2.34 -9.90 33.80
CA PRO A 172 1.30 -9.08 34.42
C PRO A 172 1.84 -7.86 35.17
N ASP A 173 3.05 -7.93 35.71
CA ASP A 173 3.65 -6.81 36.45
C ASP A 173 4.14 -5.72 35.47
N VAL A 174 3.55 -4.53 35.61
CA VAL A 174 3.90 -3.36 34.79
C VAL A 174 5.37 -2.96 34.92
N ARG A 175 5.99 -3.14 36.09
CA ARG A 175 7.38 -2.81 36.33
C ARG A 175 8.32 -3.71 35.52
N VAL A 176 7.96 -4.97 35.34
CA VAL A 176 8.72 -5.89 34.49
C VAL A 176 8.63 -5.46 33.03
N ARG A 177 7.44 -5.09 32.54
CA ARG A 177 7.28 -4.58 31.18
C ARG A 177 8.06 -3.29 30.95
N GLN A 178 8.05 -2.38 31.91
CA GLN A 178 8.89 -1.16 31.86
C GLN A 178 10.38 -1.48 31.88
N ALA A 179 10.83 -2.41 32.71
CA ALA A 179 12.22 -2.84 32.74
C ALA A 179 12.68 -3.43 31.40
N MET A 180 11.84 -4.22 30.73
CA MET A 180 12.11 -4.72 29.37
C MET A 180 12.33 -3.56 28.38
N LEU A 181 11.49 -2.53 28.43
CA LEU A 181 11.63 -1.35 27.57
C LEU A 181 12.92 -0.57 27.86
N TYR A 182 13.26 -0.38 29.14
CA TYR A 182 14.50 0.29 29.54
C TYR A 182 15.77 -0.50 29.19
N ALA A 183 15.67 -1.83 29.04
CA ALA A 183 16.79 -2.68 28.63
C ALA A 183 17.14 -2.53 27.14
N ILE A 184 16.26 -1.94 26.33
CA ILE A 184 16.48 -1.72 24.89
C ILE A 184 17.09 -0.32 24.72
N ASP A 185 18.35 -0.27 24.28
CA ASP A 185 18.96 1.00 23.88
C ASP A 185 18.45 1.41 22.47
N ARG A 186 17.30 2.09 22.45
CA ARG A 186 16.65 2.53 21.21
C ARG A 186 17.53 3.52 20.44
N LYS A 187 18.33 4.32 21.14
CA LYS A 187 19.23 5.28 20.50
C LYS A 187 20.37 4.58 19.79
N MET A 188 20.94 3.54 20.40
CA MET A 188 21.96 2.71 19.76
C MET A 188 21.41 2.02 18.52
N VAL A 189 20.18 1.49 18.58
CA VAL A 189 19.50 0.90 17.40
C VAL A 189 19.38 1.92 16.27
N LEU A 190 18.92 3.14 16.57
CA LEU A 190 18.79 4.20 15.58
C LEU A 190 20.15 4.59 14.97
N GLU A 191 21.16 4.82 15.81
CA GLU A 191 22.45 5.34 15.35
C GLU A 191 23.32 4.28 14.66
N GLN A 192 23.37 3.08 15.20
CA GLN A 192 24.30 2.05 14.72
C GLN A 192 23.67 1.09 13.72
N LEU A 193 22.42 0.68 13.93
CA LEU A 193 21.75 -0.24 13.02
C LEU A 193 21.10 0.51 11.85
N LEU A 194 20.33 1.54 12.13
CA LEU A 194 19.63 2.33 11.13
C LEU A 194 20.44 3.52 10.60
N LYS A 195 21.69 3.69 11.03
CA LYS A 195 22.60 4.76 10.58
C LYS A 195 21.98 6.16 10.67
N GLY A 196 21.13 6.39 11.66
CA GLY A 196 20.40 7.64 11.85
C GLY A 196 19.18 7.83 10.94
N LYS A 197 18.80 6.82 10.14
CA LYS A 197 17.65 6.89 9.21
C LYS A 197 16.35 6.53 9.95
N GLY A 198 15.77 7.48 10.64
CA GLY A 198 14.55 7.30 11.41
C GLY A 198 14.50 8.16 12.67
N GLU A 199 13.62 7.83 13.59
CA GLU A 199 13.48 8.50 14.87
C GLU A 199 13.16 7.53 16.00
N VAL A 200 13.45 7.93 17.25
CA VAL A 200 13.00 7.18 18.42
C VAL A 200 11.56 7.55 18.70
N ALA A 201 10.64 6.62 18.45
CA ALA A 201 9.22 6.83 18.71
C ALA A 201 8.88 6.59 20.20
N ASP A 202 8.14 7.52 20.82
CA ASP A 202 7.59 7.40 22.17
C ASP A 202 6.14 6.91 22.20
N GLY A 203 5.54 6.68 21.03
CA GLY A 203 4.18 6.17 20.83
C GLY A 203 4.00 5.55 19.47
N PHE A 204 2.73 5.27 19.11
CA PHE A 204 2.37 4.69 17.80
C PHE A 204 2.35 5.73 16.66
N LEU A 205 2.33 7.01 16.98
CA LEU A 205 2.34 8.08 15.99
C LEU A 205 3.77 8.57 15.78
N SER A 206 4.18 8.69 14.53
CA SER A 206 5.44 9.33 14.16
C SER A 206 5.34 10.85 14.29
N SER A 207 6.48 11.54 14.31
CA SER A 207 6.54 13.01 14.30
C SER A 207 5.91 13.62 13.03
N ALA A 208 5.84 12.85 11.95
CA ALA A 208 5.20 13.24 10.69
C ALA A 208 3.67 13.05 10.69
N SER A 209 3.09 12.48 11.75
CA SER A 209 1.64 12.29 11.84
C SER A 209 0.91 13.63 11.88
N PRO A 210 -0.14 13.83 11.10
CA PRO A 210 -0.96 15.03 11.17
C PRO A 210 -1.90 15.08 12.39
N PHE A 211 -1.88 14.06 13.28
CA PHE A 211 -2.77 13.90 14.44
C PHE A 211 -2.02 14.08 15.76
#